data_d317317b8ffc3dd558b55c3c0da5a43f
#
_entry.id   d317317b8ffc3dd558b55c3c0da5a43f
#
_cell.length_a   1.000
_cell.length_b   1.000
_cell.length_c   1.000
_cell.angle_alpha   90.00
_cell.angle_beta   90.00
_cell.angle_gamma   90.00
#
_symmetry.space_group_name_H-M   'P 1'
#
loop_
_entity.id
_entity.type
_entity.pdbx_description
1 polymer ?
#
loop_
_entity_poly.entity_id
_entity_poly.type
_entity_poly.pdbx_seq_one_letter_code
_entity_poly.pdbx_strand_id
1 'polypeptide(L)'
;MNGFADIVITKWVKDSEGFSTLVDEVLASVRIYREGRHGSQRWANLAAFSEATDLFRFRCIPGMDITTDHIIVTDGDRFEITSVEDVKGRGMYTEVLAKKVVATVGKG
;
A
#
# COMPACT_ATOMS: atom_id res chain seq x y z
N MET A 1 9.77 1.34 12.20
CA MET A 1 10.26 2.51 11.45
C MET A 1 9.08 3.38 11.05
N ASN A 2 9.14 4.66 11.40
CA ASN A 2 8.06 5.61 11.13
C ASN A 2 8.38 6.48 9.94
N GLY A 3 7.37 6.81 9.15
CA GLY A 3 7.57 7.67 8.01
C GLY A 3 6.25 8.15 7.48
N PHE A 4 6.27 8.71 6.27
CA PHE A 4 5.06 9.15 5.58
C PHE A 4 4.90 8.37 4.30
N ALA A 5 3.66 8.16 3.92
CA ALA A 5 3.36 7.46 2.68
C ALA A 5 2.15 8.10 2.02
N ASP A 6 2.09 7.96 0.70
CA ASP A 6 0.91 8.34 -0.06
C ASP A 6 0.08 7.10 -0.31
N ILE A 7 -1.22 7.22 -0.12
CA ILE A 7 -2.17 6.18 -0.49
C ILE A 7 -2.67 6.56 -1.87
N VAL A 8 -2.47 5.67 -2.83
CA VAL A 8 -2.64 5.97 -4.25
C VAL A 8 -3.56 4.94 -4.88
N ILE A 9 -4.34 5.37 -5.84
CA ILE A 9 -5.08 4.47 -6.71
C ILE A 9 -4.69 4.78 -8.14
N THR A 10 -4.58 3.74 -8.96
CA THR A 10 -4.29 3.93 -10.38
C THR A 10 -5.58 3.96 -11.16
N LYS A 11 -5.62 4.79 -12.18
CA LYS A 11 -6.79 4.85 -13.04
C LYS A 11 -6.37 5.15 -14.48
N TRP A 12 -7.22 4.75 -15.39
CA TRP A 12 -6.99 5.00 -16.81
C TRP A 12 -7.53 6.37 -17.17
N VAL A 13 -6.73 7.14 -17.86
CA VAL A 13 -7.13 8.47 -18.36
C VAL A 13 -6.86 8.51 -19.84
N LYS A 14 -7.85 8.96 -20.59
CA LYS A 14 -7.68 9.17 -22.03
C LYS A 14 -7.09 10.54 -22.30
N ASP A 15 -6.09 10.56 -23.15
CA ASP A 15 -5.52 11.82 -23.57
C ASP A 15 -6.35 12.38 -24.77
N SER A 16 -5.92 13.52 -25.29
CA SER A 16 -6.66 14.18 -26.35
C SER A 16 -6.61 13.41 -27.67
N GLU A 17 -5.70 12.46 -27.79
CA GLU A 17 -5.58 11.64 -29.00
C GLU A 17 -6.29 10.30 -28.89
N GLY A 18 -6.96 10.06 -27.78
CA GLY A 18 -7.70 8.84 -27.57
C GLY A 18 -6.93 7.69 -26.97
N PHE A 19 -5.68 7.89 -26.64
CA PHE A 19 -4.89 6.86 -25.99
C PHE A 19 -5.16 6.86 -24.49
N SER A 20 -5.25 5.66 -23.92
CA SER A 20 -5.44 5.50 -22.48
C SER A 20 -4.10 5.33 -21.80
N THR A 21 -3.90 6.05 -20.73
CA THR A 21 -2.69 6.00 -19.93
C THR A 21 -3.05 5.74 -18.48
N LEU A 22 -2.27 4.89 -17.83
CA LEU A 22 -2.48 4.62 -16.42
C LEU A 22 -1.80 5.70 -15.59
N VAL A 23 -2.55 6.38 -14.75
CA VAL A 23 -2.02 7.45 -13.92
C VAL A 23 -2.33 7.17 -12.45
N ASP A 24 -1.50 7.72 -11.57
CA ASP A 24 -1.69 7.61 -10.13
C ASP A 24 -2.49 8.80 -9.63
N GLU A 25 -3.44 8.52 -8.77
CA GLU A 25 -4.15 9.56 -8.05
C GLU A 25 -3.84 9.40 -6.57
N VAL A 26 -3.28 10.44 -5.95
CA VAL A 26 -2.98 10.42 -4.52
C VAL A 26 -4.26 10.74 -3.77
N LEU A 27 -4.72 9.79 -2.98
CA LEU A 27 -5.96 9.94 -2.23
C LEU A 27 -5.71 10.54 -0.85
N ALA A 28 -4.57 10.24 -0.26
CA ALA A 28 -4.22 10.74 1.06
C ALA A 28 -2.73 10.58 1.29
N SER A 29 -2.18 11.44 2.15
CA SER A 29 -0.81 11.30 2.63
C SER A 29 -0.90 11.07 4.12
N VAL A 30 -0.30 10.01 4.62
CA VAL A 30 -0.47 9.60 6.01
C VAL A 30 0.85 9.25 6.64
N ARG A 31 0.88 9.37 7.97
CA ARG A 31 2.02 8.86 8.73
C ARG A 31 1.85 7.36 8.87
N ILE A 32 2.92 6.61 8.61
CA ILE A 32 2.88 5.16 8.67
C ILE A 32 3.92 4.62 9.62
N TYR A 33 3.64 3.42 10.12
CA TYR A 33 4.63 2.56 10.74
C TYR A 33 4.88 1.40 9.78
N ARG A 34 6.15 1.14 9.48
CA ARG A 34 6.53 0.11 8.52
C ARG A 34 7.37 -0.95 9.21
N GLU A 35 7.08 -2.21 8.93
CA GLU A 35 7.81 -3.32 9.49
C GLU A 35 8.15 -4.29 8.36
N GLY A 36 9.42 -4.67 8.27
CA GLY A 36 9.85 -5.62 7.26
C GLY A 36 9.50 -7.05 7.64
N ARG A 37 9.69 -7.95 6.69
CA ARG A 37 9.23 -9.33 6.82
C ARG A 37 9.79 -10.08 8.03
N HIS A 38 10.96 -9.71 8.48
CA HIS A 38 11.58 -10.41 9.60
C HIS A 38 11.43 -9.65 10.92
N GLY A 39 10.50 -8.73 10.99
CA GLY A 39 10.37 -7.83 12.11
C GLY A 39 9.79 -8.44 13.37
N SER A 40 8.93 -9.45 13.25
CA SER A 40 8.26 -10.01 14.42
C SER A 40 7.63 -11.36 14.12
N GLN A 41 7.34 -12.09 15.20
CA GLN A 41 6.60 -13.35 15.12
C GLN A 41 5.19 -13.12 14.58
N ARG A 42 4.59 -12.02 14.98
CA ARG A 42 3.25 -11.67 14.48
C ARG A 42 3.26 -11.50 12.97
N TRP A 43 4.28 -10.81 12.46
CA TRP A 43 4.46 -10.62 11.03
C TRP A 43 4.58 -11.98 10.33
N ALA A 44 5.41 -12.86 10.89
CA ALA A 44 5.62 -14.17 10.30
C ALA A 44 4.31 -14.96 10.21
N ASN A 45 3.48 -14.87 11.24
CA ASN A 45 2.19 -15.57 11.25
C ASN A 45 1.21 -15.00 10.23
N LEU A 46 1.14 -13.66 10.14
CA LEU A 46 0.24 -13.01 9.19
C LEU A 46 0.62 -13.28 7.75
N ALA A 47 1.91 -13.38 7.48
CA ALA A 47 2.42 -13.49 6.14
C ALA A 47 2.80 -14.91 5.72
N ALA A 48 2.40 -15.91 6.48
CA ALA A 48 2.87 -17.29 6.28
C ALA A 48 2.67 -17.79 4.84
N PHE A 49 1.59 -17.40 4.21
CA PHE A 49 1.28 -17.82 2.84
C PHE A 49 1.17 -16.65 1.88
N SER A 50 1.79 -15.53 2.23
CA SER A 50 1.68 -14.29 1.48
C SER A 50 3.00 -13.97 0.80
N GLU A 51 2.93 -13.31 -0.35
CA GLU A 51 4.12 -12.77 -1.01
C GLU A 51 4.50 -11.39 -0.47
N ALA A 52 3.82 -10.92 0.55
CA ALA A 52 4.06 -9.60 1.11
C ALA A 52 5.49 -9.45 1.59
N THR A 53 6.06 -8.28 1.37
CA THR A 53 7.41 -7.95 1.82
C THR A 53 7.41 -7.07 3.05
N ASP A 54 6.34 -6.31 3.25
CA ASP A 54 6.26 -5.31 4.31
C ASP A 54 4.86 -5.28 4.92
N LEU A 55 4.84 -4.87 6.18
CA LEU A 55 3.60 -4.59 6.88
C LEU A 55 3.56 -3.09 7.15
N PHE A 56 2.43 -2.46 6.87
CA PHE A 56 2.22 -1.05 7.13
C PHE A 56 1.03 -0.85 8.06
N ARG A 57 1.18 0.07 9.00
CA ARG A 57 0.09 0.43 9.89
C ARG A 57 -0.06 1.94 9.89
N PHE A 58 -1.28 2.41 9.81
CA PHE A 58 -1.59 3.83 9.84
C PHE A 58 -2.98 4.02 10.41
N ARG A 59 -3.28 5.25 10.81
CA ARG A 59 -4.61 5.54 11.34
C ARG A 59 -5.62 5.47 10.22
N CYS A 60 -6.82 5.00 10.57
CA CYS A 60 -7.91 4.95 9.61
C CYS A 60 -8.17 6.34 9.07
N ILE A 61 -8.44 6.43 7.79
CA ILE A 61 -8.66 7.69 7.09
C ILE A 61 -10.16 7.91 7.01
N PRO A 62 -10.68 9.00 7.58
CA PRO A 62 -12.12 9.23 7.55
C PRO A 62 -12.66 9.25 6.13
N GLY A 63 -13.76 8.56 5.93
CA GLY A 63 -14.44 8.53 4.63
C GLY A 63 -13.77 7.69 3.58
N MET A 64 -12.75 6.91 3.95
CA MET A 64 -12.07 6.09 2.96
C MET A 64 -11.80 4.69 3.54
N ASP A 65 -12.16 3.67 2.80
CA ASP A 65 -11.84 2.29 3.14
C ASP A 65 -10.66 1.82 2.30
N ILE A 66 -9.66 1.28 2.96
CA ILE A 66 -8.48 0.77 2.27
C ILE A 66 -8.78 -0.62 1.75
N THR A 67 -8.43 -0.86 0.49
CA THR A 67 -8.64 -2.16 -0.15
C THR A 67 -7.36 -2.59 -0.87
N THR A 68 -7.40 -3.77 -1.45
CA THR A 68 -6.26 -4.26 -2.23
C THR A 68 -6.09 -3.52 -3.55
N ASP A 69 -7.01 -2.64 -3.90
CA ASP A 69 -6.84 -1.79 -5.09
C ASP A 69 -5.95 -0.59 -4.82
N HIS A 70 -5.68 -0.30 -3.56
CA HIS A 70 -4.84 0.84 -3.20
C HIS A 70 -3.37 0.45 -3.24
N ILE A 71 -2.53 1.46 -3.46
CA ILE A 71 -1.08 1.31 -3.51
C ILE A 71 -0.48 2.26 -2.49
N ILE A 72 0.55 1.80 -1.80
CA ILE A 72 1.28 2.63 -0.85
C ILE A 72 2.59 3.04 -1.51
N VAL A 73 2.86 4.34 -1.54
CA VAL A 73 4.09 4.89 -2.08
C VAL A 73 4.84 5.57 -0.95
N THR A 74 6.03 5.09 -0.65
CA THR A 74 6.85 5.66 0.40
C THR A 74 8.33 5.48 0.04
N ASP A 75 9.13 6.49 0.32
CA ASP A 75 10.57 6.47 0.07
C ASP A 75 10.91 6.14 -1.38
N GLY A 76 10.05 6.55 -2.32
CA GLY A 76 10.28 6.28 -3.74
C GLY A 76 9.89 4.88 -4.19
N ASP A 77 9.41 4.04 -3.31
CA ASP A 77 9.00 2.68 -3.62
C ASP A 77 7.48 2.57 -3.64
N ARG A 78 6.99 1.63 -4.46
CA ARG A 78 5.56 1.34 -4.57
C ARG A 78 5.31 -0.04 -3.96
N PHE A 79 4.20 -0.15 -3.23
CA PHE A 79 3.80 -1.41 -2.61
C PHE A 79 2.34 -1.69 -2.92
N GLU A 80 2.08 -2.87 -3.47
CA GLU A 80 0.72 -3.32 -3.73
C GLU A 80 0.17 -3.99 -2.48
N ILE A 81 -1.01 -3.56 -2.05
CA ILE A 81 -1.63 -4.13 -0.86
C ILE A 81 -2.15 -5.52 -1.18
N THR A 82 -1.71 -6.51 -0.42
CA THR A 82 -2.13 -7.90 -0.63
C THR A 82 -3.21 -8.31 0.34
N SER A 83 -3.27 -7.70 1.52
CA SER A 83 -4.37 -7.95 2.45
C SER A 83 -4.53 -6.76 3.40
N VAL A 84 -5.75 -6.58 3.89
CA VAL A 84 -6.09 -5.48 4.79
C VAL A 84 -6.66 -6.07 6.07
N GLU A 85 -6.12 -5.61 7.21
CA GLU A 85 -6.57 -6.05 8.52
C GLU A 85 -7.03 -4.83 9.32
N ASP A 86 -8.14 -4.99 10.04
CA ASP A 86 -8.60 -3.95 10.95
C ASP A 86 -8.06 -4.28 12.33
N VAL A 87 -7.14 -3.47 12.81
CA VAL A 87 -6.49 -3.74 14.07
C VAL A 87 -7.50 -3.64 15.20
N LYS A 88 -7.75 -4.78 15.85
CA LYS A 88 -8.65 -4.90 17.00
C LYS A 88 -10.10 -4.52 16.72
N GLY A 89 -10.49 -4.41 15.45
CA GLY A 89 -11.86 -4.14 15.09
C GLY A 89 -12.43 -2.85 15.62
N ARG A 90 -11.58 -1.85 15.86
CA ARG A 90 -12.01 -0.59 16.46
C ARG A 90 -12.04 0.57 15.48
N GLY A 91 -11.65 0.36 14.25
CA GLY A 91 -11.65 1.42 13.28
C GLY A 91 -10.66 2.54 13.55
N MET A 92 -9.68 2.32 14.43
CA MET A 92 -8.69 3.34 14.75
C MET A 92 -7.45 3.25 13.87
N TYR A 93 -7.03 2.03 13.60
CA TYR A 93 -5.83 1.77 12.81
C TYR A 93 -6.14 0.76 11.72
N THR A 94 -5.52 0.95 10.59
CA THR A 94 -5.55 -0.01 9.50
C THR A 94 -4.17 -0.62 9.38
N GLU A 95 -4.13 -1.93 9.24
CA GLU A 95 -2.87 -2.64 9.05
C GLU A 95 -2.96 -3.40 7.75
N VAL A 96 -1.96 -3.24 6.90
CA VAL A 96 -1.97 -3.90 5.60
C VAL A 96 -0.68 -4.66 5.40
N LEU A 97 -0.77 -5.78 4.70
CA LEU A 97 0.37 -6.47 4.16
C LEU A 97 0.51 -6.03 2.72
N ALA A 98 1.72 -5.73 2.30
CA ALA A 98 1.95 -5.23 0.96
C ALA A 98 3.22 -5.81 0.37
N LYS A 99 3.23 -5.89 -0.95
CA LYS A 99 4.35 -6.44 -1.70
C LYS A 99 5.01 -5.31 -2.47
N LYS A 100 6.33 -5.19 -2.30
CA LYS A 100 7.09 -4.18 -3.04
C LYS A 100 7.05 -4.50 -4.53
N VAL A 101 6.72 -3.50 -5.31
CA VAL A 101 6.69 -3.62 -6.75
C VAL A 101 8.05 -3.17 -7.27
N VAL A 102 8.78 -4.11 -7.84
CA VAL A 102 10.04 -3.78 -8.47
C VAL A 102 9.73 -3.25 -9.86
N ALA A 103 10.14 -2.03 -10.13
CA ALA A 103 9.95 -1.47 -11.45
C ALA A 103 10.73 -2.32 -12.44
N THR A 104 10.03 -3.06 -13.24
CA THR A 104 10.64 -3.66 -14.39
C THR A 104 10.96 -2.53 -15.33
N VAL A 105 12.15 -2.23 -15.43
CA VAL A 105 12.59 -1.28 -16.40
C VAL A 105 12.58 -1.99 -17.72
N GLY A 106 11.60 -1.92 -18.23
CA GLY A 106 11.60 -2.60 -19.48
C GLY A 106 12.55 -2.01 -20.46
N LYS A 107 12.51 -1.81 -19.52
CA LYS A 107 12.75 -1.66 -19.88
C LYS A 107 12.99 -1.59 -20.44
N GLY A 108 12.76 -1.70 -20.24
CA GLY A 108 13.45 -1.76 -20.82
C GLY A 108 13.30 -1.52 -21.62
#